data_41ccd2f3a749fcda963174b0389666bd
#
_entry.id   41ccd2f3a749fcda963174b0389666bd
#
_cell.length_a   1.000
_cell.length_b   1.000
_cell.length_c   1.000
_cell.angle_alpha   90.00
_cell.angle_beta   90.00
_cell.angle_gamma   90.00
#
_symmetry.space_group_name_H-M   'P 1'
#
loop_
_entity.id
_entity.type
_entity.pdbx_description
1 polymer ?
#
loop_
_entity_poly.entity_id
_entity_poly.type
_entity_poly.pdbx_seq_one_letter_code
_entity_poly.pdbx_strand_id
1 'polypeptide(L)'
;GFTGEKYGGATYWDTEAYMVPMYLSVADPKVTRQLLRYRHQQLPGAYHNARQQGLKGALYPMVTFTGIECHNEWEITFEEIHRNGAIAHAIYNYTNYTGDESYLVETGIDVLIGISRFWADRVHFSKRNQKYMIHGVTGPNEYENNINNNYHTNNMATWTLQYTLDALKKVSPENGQSTA
;
A
#
# COMPACT_ATOMS: atom_id res chain seq x y z
N GLY A 1 -3.25 -6.98 12.52
CA GLY A 1 -4.20 -8.09 12.50
C GLY A 1 -4.68 -8.47 13.89
N PHE A 2 -5.68 -9.31 13.96
CA PHE A 2 -6.13 -9.85 15.23
C PHE A 2 -5.09 -10.81 15.82
N THR A 3 -4.83 -10.67 17.09
CA THR A 3 -4.07 -11.67 17.85
C THR A 3 -4.97 -12.88 18.04
N GLY A 4 -4.60 -14.01 17.49
CA GLY A 4 -5.36 -15.24 17.61
C GLY A 4 -4.56 -16.42 17.10
N GLU A 5 -4.91 -17.61 17.58
CA GLU A 5 -4.20 -18.83 17.22
C GLU A 5 -4.25 -19.14 15.72
N LYS A 6 -5.35 -18.81 15.05
CA LYS A 6 -5.54 -19.13 13.62
C LYS A 6 -4.54 -18.41 12.72
N TYR A 7 -4.18 -17.16 13.02
CA TYR A 7 -3.30 -16.33 12.19
C TYR A 7 -1.99 -15.94 12.91
N GLY A 8 -1.72 -16.51 14.07
CA GLY A 8 -0.48 -16.34 14.83
C GLY A 8 -0.15 -14.92 15.27
N GLY A 9 -1.10 -13.99 15.22
CA GLY A 9 -0.87 -12.59 15.53
C GLY A 9 -0.10 -11.79 14.47
N ALA A 10 0.14 -12.38 13.30
CA ALA A 10 0.81 -11.70 12.18
C ALA A 10 -0.03 -10.53 11.63
N THR A 11 0.65 -9.58 11.03
CA THR A 11 0.01 -8.46 10.35
C THR A 11 -0.32 -8.84 8.91
N TYR A 12 -1.56 -8.59 8.53
CA TYR A 12 -2.10 -8.74 7.18
C TYR A 12 -2.57 -7.39 6.64
N TRP A 13 -2.80 -7.29 5.33
CA TRP A 13 -3.36 -6.11 4.68
C TRP A 13 -4.80 -5.79 5.11
N ASP A 14 -5.49 -6.74 5.72
CA ASP A 14 -6.82 -6.59 6.34
C ASP A 14 -6.83 -5.45 7.38
N THR A 15 -5.73 -5.23 8.06
CA THR A 15 -5.60 -4.12 9.01
C THR A 15 -5.88 -2.78 8.32
N GLU A 16 -5.27 -2.54 7.19
CA GLU A 16 -5.43 -1.29 6.43
C GLU A 16 -6.77 -1.23 5.72
N ALA A 17 -7.20 -2.34 5.09
CA ALA A 17 -8.42 -2.36 4.29
C ALA A 17 -9.69 -2.27 5.15
N TYR A 18 -9.73 -2.94 6.29
CA TYR A 18 -10.96 -3.14 7.06
C TYR A 18 -10.90 -2.59 8.48
N MET A 19 -9.76 -2.71 9.17
CA MET A 19 -9.65 -2.28 10.57
C MET A 19 -9.40 -0.78 10.70
N VAL A 20 -8.64 -0.17 9.81
CA VAL A 20 -8.41 1.29 9.83
C VAL A 20 -9.71 2.07 9.73
N PRO A 21 -10.64 1.80 8.80
CA PRO A 21 -11.94 2.48 8.79
C PRO A 21 -12.74 2.30 10.10
N MET A 22 -12.69 1.11 10.70
CA MET A 22 -13.33 0.85 11.99
C MET A 22 -12.69 1.70 13.10
N TYR A 23 -11.38 1.69 13.23
CA TYR A 23 -10.69 2.48 14.26
C TYR A 23 -10.91 3.98 14.09
N LEU A 24 -10.94 4.49 12.86
CA LEU A 24 -11.23 5.91 12.61
C LEU A 24 -12.64 6.30 13.07
N SER A 25 -13.59 5.36 13.07
CA SER A 25 -14.97 5.65 13.48
C SER A 25 -15.21 5.53 14.98
N VAL A 26 -14.42 4.72 15.72
CA VAL A 26 -14.73 4.37 17.13
C VAL A 26 -13.58 4.61 18.11
N ALA A 27 -12.37 4.91 17.64
CA ALA A 27 -11.18 5.06 18.50
C ALA A 27 -10.52 6.44 18.34
N ASP A 28 -9.62 6.77 19.24
CA ASP A 28 -8.76 7.96 19.10
C ASP A 28 -7.93 7.83 17.80
N PRO A 29 -7.90 8.85 16.94
CA PRO A 29 -7.11 8.85 15.70
C PRO A 29 -5.64 8.46 15.86
N LYS A 30 -5.08 8.65 17.05
CA LYS A 30 -3.73 8.20 17.40
C LYS A 30 -3.52 6.70 17.21
N VAL A 31 -4.55 5.89 17.39
CA VAL A 31 -4.50 4.43 17.17
C VAL A 31 -4.16 4.17 15.70
N THR A 32 -4.92 4.75 14.78
CA THR A 32 -4.66 4.63 13.34
C THR A 32 -3.30 5.21 12.96
N ARG A 33 -2.93 6.38 13.52
CA ARG A 33 -1.62 6.99 13.26
C ARG A 33 -0.47 6.04 13.62
N GLN A 34 -0.55 5.32 14.72
CA GLN A 34 0.48 4.34 15.11
C GLN A 34 0.50 3.12 14.19
N LEU A 35 -0.65 2.62 13.75
CA LEU A 35 -0.71 1.54 12.74
C LEU A 35 -0.02 1.95 11.43
N LEU A 36 -0.23 3.19 10.98
CA LEU A 36 0.40 3.70 9.78
C LEU A 36 1.91 3.95 9.97
N ARG A 37 2.33 4.43 11.15
CA ARG A 37 3.76 4.54 11.51
C ARG A 37 4.45 3.19 11.52
N TYR A 38 3.78 2.16 11.99
CA TYR A 38 4.30 0.80 11.93
C TYR A 38 4.60 0.39 10.48
N ARG A 39 3.72 0.71 9.53
CA ARG A 39 3.99 0.46 8.11
C ARG A 39 5.17 1.28 7.57
N HIS A 40 5.33 2.52 7.99
CA HIS A 40 6.52 3.31 7.64
C HIS A 40 7.81 2.66 8.17
N GLN A 41 7.80 2.17 9.41
CA GLN A 41 8.94 1.45 9.99
C GLN A 41 9.28 0.16 9.22
N GLN A 42 8.31 -0.45 8.56
CA GLN A 42 8.48 -1.64 7.73
C GLN A 42 8.93 -1.34 6.29
N LEU A 43 9.07 -0.08 5.91
CA LEU A 43 9.42 0.32 4.54
C LEU A 43 10.73 -0.33 4.04
N PRO A 44 11.81 -0.47 4.83
CA PRO A 44 13.00 -1.20 4.39
C PRO A 44 12.72 -2.66 4.02
N GLY A 45 11.86 -3.35 4.78
CA GLY A 45 11.39 -4.70 4.48
C GLY A 45 10.58 -4.76 3.19
N ALA A 46 9.71 -3.79 2.95
CA ALA A 46 8.93 -3.70 1.71
C ALA A 46 9.83 -3.49 0.47
N TYR A 47 10.89 -2.69 0.58
CA TYR A 47 11.90 -2.58 -0.47
C TYR A 47 12.67 -3.89 -0.68
N HIS A 48 12.99 -4.60 0.39
CA HIS A 48 13.60 -5.92 0.31
C HIS A 48 12.69 -6.91 -0.44
N ASN A 49 11.42 -6.98 -0.09
CA ASN A 49 10.45 -7.89 -0.73
C ASN A 49 10.32 -7.62 -2.24
N ALA A 50 10.26 -6.36 -2.66
CA ALA A 50 10.23 -6.00 -4.07
C ALA A 50 11.49 -6.48 -4.81
N ARG A 51 12.67 -6.24 -4.21
CA ARG A 51 13.96 -6.69 -4.80
C ARG A 51 14.06 -8.20 -4.95
N GLN A 52 13.49 -8.98 -4.02
CA GLN A 52 13.46 -10.45 -4.13
C GLN A 52 12.69 -10.93 -5.37
N GLN A 53 11.78 -10.11 -5.87
CA GLN A 53 11.02 -10.38 -7.10
C GLN A 53 11.64 -9.69 -8.34
N GLY A 54 12.81 -9.08 -8.22
CA GLY A 54 13.46 -8.33 -9.30
C GLY A 54 12.79 -6.99 -9.62
N LEU A 55 11.96 -6.45 -8.69
CA LEU A 55 11.20 -5.21 -8.88
C LEU A 55 11.78 -4.07 -8.04
N LYS A 56 11.53 -2.85 -8.50
CA LYS A 56 11.86 -1.61 -7.79
C LYS A 56 10.72 -1.18 -6.86
N GLY A 57 11.03 -0.19 -6.01
CA GLY A 57 10.05 0.34 -5.06
C GLY A 57 9.79 -0.58 -3.88
N ALA A 58 8.66 -0.39 -3.23
CA ALA A 58 8.28 -1.10 -2.02
C ALA A 58 7.06 -1.99 -2.28
N LEU A 59 7.20 -3.29 -2.02
CA LEU A 59 6.09 -4.24 -1.98
C LEU A 59 5.92 -4.69 -0.52
N TYR A 60 4.89 -4.19 0.12
CA TYR A 60 4.58 -4.61 1.48
C TYR A 60 4.24 -6.10 1.52
N PRO A 61 4.64 -6.82 2.58
CA PRO A 61 4.37 -8.23 2.69
C PRO A 61 2.87 -8.50 2.84
N MET A 62 2.44 -9.67 2.39
CA MET A 62 1.09 -10.15 2.63
C MET A 62 0.91 -10.46 4.11
N VAL A 63 1.86 -11.19 4.69
CA VAL A 63 1.90 -11.60 6.09
C VAL A 63 3.26 -11.26 6.69
N THR A 64 3.28 -10.60 7.83
CA THR A 64 4.55 -10.20 8.46
C THR A 64 4.46 -9.98 9.95
N PHE A 65 5.62 -10.12 10.60
CA PHE A 65 5.88 -9.62 11.94
C PHE A 65 6.84 -8.42 11.93
N THR A 66 7.76 -8.38 10.99
CA THR A 66 8.89 -7.43 10.98
C THR A 66 8.99 -6.57 9.71
N GLY A 67 8.10 -6.76 8.76
CA GLY A 67 8.17 -6.11 7.44
C GLY A 67 8.69 -7.02 6.32
N ILE A 68 9.28 -8.16 6.68
CA ILE A 68 9.69 -9.21 5.74
C ILE A 68 8.52 -10.16 5.52
N GLU A 69 8.31 -10.59 4.28
CA GLU A 69 7.29 -11.58 3.94
C GLU A 69 7.55 -12.90 4.66
N CYS A 70 6.58 -13.38 5.42
CA CYS A 70 6.67 -14.65 6.13
C CYS A 70 5.66 -15.71 5.69
N HIS A 71 4.94 -15.46 4.64
CA HIS A 71 4.00 -16.46 4.09
C HIS A 71 4.66 -17.43 3.12
N ASN A 72 5.97 -17.40 3.01
CA ASN A 72 6.85 -18.31 2.26
C ASN A 72 6.41 -18.67 0.84
N GLU A 73 6.09 -19.93 0.59
CA GLU A 73 6.07 -20.60 -0.71
C GLU A 73 4.73 -20.52 -1.44
N TRP A 74 3.78 -19.77 -0.93
CA TRP A 74 2.47 -19.65 -1.56
C TRP A 74 2.47 -18.57 -2.65
N GLU A 75 2.09 -18.92 -3.88
CA GLU A 75 2.11 -18.04 -5.05
C GLU A 75 1.32 -16.75 -4.84
N ILE A 76 0.26 -16.80 -4.05
CA ILE A 76 -0.59 -15.66 -3.72
C ILE A 76 0.19 -14.48 -3.14
N THR A 77 1.31 -14.73 -2.47
CA THR A 77 2.18 -13.67 -1.94
C THR A 77 2.83 -12.83 -3.02
N PHE A 78 2.96 -13.35 -4.22
CA PHE A 78 3.51 -12.66 -5.39
C PHE A 78 2.40 -12.05 -6.26
N GLU A 79 1.20 -12.55 -6.17
CA GLU A 79 0.08 -12.20 -7.04
C GLU A 79 -0.86 -11.16 -6.42
N GLU A 80 -1.08 -11.18 -5.10
CA GLU A 80 -1.97 -10.23 -4.38
C GLU A 80 -1.31 -8.89 -4.11
N ILE A 81 -0.82 -8.24 -5.14
CA ILE A 81 -0.10 -6.96 -5.03
C ILE A 81 -1.01 -5.76 -4.72
N HIS A 82 -2.32 -5.93 -4.81
CA HIS A 82 -3.31 -4.91 -4.43
C HIS A 82 -3.24 -4.50 -2.95
N ARG A 83 -2.61 -5.32 -2.09
CA ARG A 83 -2.31 -4.97 -0.69
C ARG A 83 -1.53 -3.67 -0.53
N ASN A 84 -0.67 -3.33 -1.49
CA ASN A 84 0.01 -2.03 -1.55
C ASN A 84 -0.98 -0.87 -1.66
N GLY A 85 -2.02 -1.05 -2.47
CA GLY A 85 -3.09 -0.07 -2.60
C GLY A 85 -3.89 0.10 -1.32
N ALA A 86 -4.13 -0.96 -0.57
CA ALA A 86 -4.82 -0.89 0.73
C ALA A 86 -4.07 -0.01 1.73
N ILE A 87 -2.73 -0.10 1.77
CA ILE A 87 -1.91 0.76 2.64
C ILE A 87 -1.99 2.22 2.21
N ALA A 88 -1.86 2.50 0.92
CA ALA A 88 -2.01 3.85 0.39
C ALA A 88 -3.41 4.44 0.69
N HIS A 89 -4.46 3.61 0.57
CA HIS A 89 -5.82 4.01 0.87
C HIS A 89 -6.05 4.25 2.37
N ALA A 90 -5.39 3.51 3.24
CA ALA A 90 -5.43 3.77 4.68
C ALA A 90 -4.79 5.12 5.05
N ILE A 91 -3.68 5.50 4.39
CA ILE A 91 -3.07 6.83 4.54
C ILE A 91 -4.06 7.91 4.10
N TYR A 92 -4.70 7.74 2.94
CA TYR A 92 -5.72 8.65 2.44
C TYR A 92 -6.89 8.80 3.43
N ASN A 93 -7.44 7.68 3.91
CA ASN A 93 -8.55 7.71 4.88
C ASN A 93 -8.17 8.45 6.15
N TYR A 94 -6.99 8.16 6.70
CA TYR A 94 -6.51 8.81 7.91
C TYR A 94 -6.39 10.32 7.71
N THR A 95 -5.69 10.76 6.67
CA THR A 95 -5.42 12.18 6.43
C THR A 95 -6.71 12.97 6.14
N ASN A 96 -7.63 12.41 5.36
CA ASN A 96 -8.90 13.06 5.07
C ASN A 96 -9.85 13.08 6.27
N TYR A 97 -9.89 12.02 7.05
CA TYR A 97 -10.78 11.93 8.21
C TYR A 97 -10.35 12.81 9.36
N THR A 98 -9.04 12.91 9.59
CA THR A 98 -8.46 13.63 10.74
C THR A 98 -8.00 15.04 10.40
N GLY A 99 -7.70 15.34 9.15
CA GLY A 99 -7.02 16.57 8.74
C GLY A 99 -5.54 16.62 9.14
N ASP A 100 -4.95 15.51 9.61
CA ASP A 100 -3.55 15.45 10.05
C ASP A 100 -2.59 15.38 8.84
N GLU A 101 -2.31 16.54 8.27
CA GLU A 101 -1.33 16.66 7.18
C GLU A 101 0.12 16.48 7.67
N SER A 102 0.39 16.68 8.98
CA SER A 102 1.73 16.49 9.53
C SER A 102 2.21 15.05 9.39
N TYR A 103 1.32 14.08 9.57
CA TYR A 103 1.62 12.67 9.32
C TYR A 103 2.08 12.42 7.88
N LEU A 104 1.43 13.07 6.90
CA LEU A 104 1.77 12.90 5.50
C LEU A 104 3.20 13.37 5.22
N VAL A 105 3.57 14.55 5.76
CA VAL A 105 4.92 15.12 5.63
C VAL A 105 5.98 14.27 6.34
N GLU A 106 5.69 13.82 7.57
CA GLU A 106 6.66 13.12 8.42
C GLU A 106 6.96 11.68 7.96
N THR A 107 5.94 10.96 7.47
CA THR A 107 6.05 9.52 7.23
C THR A 107 5.26 9.02 6.03
N GLY A 108 4.08 9.54 5.80
CA GLY A 108 3.14 9.01 4.80
C GLY A 108 3.67 9.11 3.38
N ILE A 109 4.34 10.21 3.05
CA ILE A 109 4.85 10.44 1.70
C ILE A 109 5.93 9.45 1.29
N ASP A 110 6.79 9.03 2.20
CA ASP A 110 7.83 8.02 1.92
C ASP A 110 7.22 6.68 1.55
N VAL A 111 6.16 6.29 2.25
CA VAL A 111 5.39 5.06 1.97
C VAL A 111 4.73 5.14 0.60
N LEU A 112 4.06 6.26 0.31
CA LEU A 112 3.39 6.48 -0.97
C LEU A 112 4.37 6.48 -2.15
N ILE A 113 5.53 7.11 -2.01
CA ILE A 113 6.60 7.09 -3.03
C ILE A 113 7.10 5.67 -3.24
N GLY A 114 7.38 4.93 -2.17
CA GLY A 114 7.84 3.55 -2.24
C GLY A 114 6.87 2.66 -3.00
N ILE A 115 5.60 2.71 -2.65
CA ILE A 115 4.51 1.97 -3.29
C ILE A 115 4.35 2.39 -4.77
N SER A 116 4.39 3.68 -5.04
CA SER A 116 4.23 4.20 -6.42
C SER A 116 5.38 3.78 -7.33
N ARG A 117 6.62 3.74 -6.82
CA ARG A 117 7.77 3.21 -7.56
C ARG A 117 7.60 1.73 -7.89
N PHE A 118 7.01 0.95 -6.98
CA PHE A 118 6.67 -0.45 -7.26
C PHE A 118 5.65 -0.55 -8.39
N TRP A 119 4.55 0.20 -8.34
CA TRP A 119 3.54 0.18 -9.40
C TRP A 119 4.11 0.61 -10.75
N ALA A 120 4.91 1.66 -10.79
CA ALA A 120 5.54 2.15 -12.02
C ALA A 120 6.49 1.12 -12.68
N ASP A 121 7.17 0.30 -11.87
CA ASP A 121 8.05 -0.76 -12.37
C ASP A 121 7.29 -2.05 -12.72
N ARG A 122 6.18 -2.31 -12.02
CA ARG A 122 5.38 -3.54 -12.16
C ARG A 122 4.49 -3.55 -13.40
N VAL A 123 4.06 -2.39 -13.87
CA VAL A 123 3.22 -2.29 -15.07
C VAL A 123 4.01 -2.55 -16.34
N HIS A 124 3.33 -3.12 -17.33
CA HIS A 124 3.89 -3.38 -18.66
C HIS A 124 3.12 -2.60 -19.74
N PHE A 125 3.85 -1.88 -20.59
CA PHE A 125 3.21 -1.23 -21.74
C PHE A 125 3.06 -2.20 -22.92
N SER A 126 1.82 -2.53 -23.24
CA SER A 126 1.49 -3.37 -24.39
C SER A 126 1.47 -2.54 -25.67
N LYS A 127 2.46 -2.72 -26.53
CA LYS A 127 2.49 -2.08 -27.87
C LYS A 127 1.29 -2.47 -28.72
N ARG A 128 0.81 -3.71 -28.60
CA ARG A 128 -0.35 -4.21 -29.33
C ARG A 128 -1.64 -3.49 -28.93
N ASN A 129 -1.84 -3.31 -27.63
CA ASN A 129 -3.07 -2.74 -27.08
C ASN A 129 -2.97 -1.22 -26.84
N GLN A 130 -1.77 -0.64 -26.99
CA GLN A 130 -1.47 0.77 -26.66
C GLN A 130 -1.93 1.17 -25.25
N LYS A 131 -1.74 0.26 -24.28
CA LYS A 131 -2.16 0.42 -22.90
C LYS A 131 -1.14 -0.19 -21.92
N TYR A 132 -1.10 0.36 -20.72
CA TYR A 132 -0.43 -0.29 -19.60
C TYR A 132 -1.27 -1.46 -19.09
N MET A 133 -0.62 -2.55 -18.74
CA MET A 133 -1.23 -3.80 -18.30
C MET A 133 -0.50 -4.33 -17.07
N ILE A 134 -1.23 -5.04 -16.23
CA ILE A 134 -0.67 -5.82 -15.11
C ILE A 134 -1.03 -7.28 -15.34
N HIS A 135 -0.02 -8.14 -15.37
CA HIS A 135 -0.16 -9.57 -15.66
C HIS A 135 0.10 -10.41 -14.41
N GLY A 136 -0.48 -11.61 -14.37
CA GLY A 136 -0.19 -12.60 -13.34
C GLY A 136 -0.47 -12.10 -11.94
N VAL A 137 -1.73 -11.78 -11.66
CA VAL A 137 -2.18 -11.31 -10.35
C VAL A 137 -3.40 -12.10 -9.85
N THR A 138 -3.57 -12.10 -8.55
CA THR A 138 -4.80 -12.54 -7.89
C THR A 138 -5.45 -11.30 -7.26
N GLY A 139 -6.72 -11.09 -7.52
CA GLY A 139 -7.51 -10.03 -6.88
C GLY A 139 -8.00 -10.44 -5.50
N PRO A 140 -8.85 -9.64 -4.84
CA PRO A 140 -9.45 -9.98 -3.55
C PRO A 140 -10.31 -11.24 -3.58
N ASN A 141 -10.77 -11.65 -4.76
CA ASN A 141 -11.36 -12.96 -4.98
C ASN A 141 -10.25 -13.98 -5.28
N GLU A 142 -9.81 -14.69 -4.26
CA GLU A 142 -8.67 -15.61 -4.31
C GLU A 142 -8.94 -16.90 -5.10
N TYR A 143 -10.15 -17.10 -5.63
CA TYR A 143 -10.46 -18.21 -6.53
C TYR A 143 -9.96 -18.01 -7.97
N GLU A 144 -9.59 -16.79 -8.34
CA GLU A 144 -9.10 -16.44 -9.67
C GLU A 144 -7.63 -16.02 -9.60
N ASN A 145 -6.74 -17.00 -9.73
CA ASN A 145 -5.29 -16.82 -9.62
C ASN A 145 -4.66 -16.57 -10.97
N ASN A 146 -3.52 -15.90 -10.98
CA ASN A 146 -2.65 -15.69 -12.14
C ASN A 146 -3.41 -15.11 -13.36
N ILE A 147 -4.31 -14.19 -13.09
CA ILE A 147 -5.08 -13.51 -14.14
C ILE A 147 -4.42 -12.21 -14.58
N ASN A 148 -4.82 -11.73 -15.76
CA ASN A 148 -4.30 -10.47 -16.30
C ASN A 148 -5.33 -9.36 -16.18
N ASN A 149 -4.87 -8.16 -15.83
CA ASN A 149 -5.69 -6.95 -15.78
C ASN A 149 -6.91 -7.09 -14.86
N ASN A 150 -6.68 -7.65 -13.67
CA ASN A 150 -7.70 -7.63 -12.64
C ASN A 150 -8.15 -6.19 -12.38
N TYR A 151 -9.46 -5.96 -12.41
CA TYR A 151 -10.03 -4.62 -12.29
C TYR A 151 -9.63 -3.94 -10.97
N HIS A 152 -9.75 -4.66 -9.84
CA HIS A 152 -9.43 -4.11 -8.54
C HIS A 152 -7.95 -3.72 -8.46
N THR A 153 -7.05 -4.61 -8.87
CA THR A 153 -5.59 -4.35 -8.87
C THR A 153 -5.23 -3.16 -9.76
N ASN A 154 -5.77 -3.10 -10.98
CA ASN A 154 -5.52 -1.99 -11.89
C ASN A 154 -6.06 -0.66 -11.37
N ASN A 155 -7.25 -0.68 -10.77
CA ASN A 155 -7.84 0.52 -10.16
C ASN A 155 -7.02 1.02 -8.97
N MET A 156 -6.58 0.11 -8.09
CA MET A 156 -5.74 0.46 -6.95
C MET A 156 -4.39 1.03 -7.38
N ALA A 157 -3.76 0.47 -8.42
CA ALA A 157 -2.52 1.00 -8.98
C ALA A 157 -2.70 2.42 -9.51
N THR A 158 -3.70 2.64 -10.35
CA THR A 158 -4.00 3.95 -10.95
C THR A 158 -4.33 4.99 -9.88
N TRP A 159 -5.20 4.63 -8.95
CA TRP A 159 -5.61 5.51 -7.87
C TRP A 159 -4.42 5.87 -6.96
N THR A 160 -3.58 4.89 -6.59
CA THR A 160 -2.41 5.13 -5.74
C THR A 160 -1.42 6.09 -6.39
N LEU A 161 -1.13 5.90 -7.68
CA LEU A 161 -0.24 6.79 -8.43
C LEU A 161 -0.79 8.22 -8.46
N GLN A 162 -2.07 8.39 -8.74
CA GLN A 162 -2.71 9.70 -8.74
C GLN A 162 -2.69 10.35 -7.36
N TYR A 163 -3.08 9.61 -6.32
CA TYR A 163 -3.08 10.12 -4.96
C TYR A 163 -1.67 10.52 -4.50
N THR A 164 -0.64 9.75 -4.85
CA THR A 164 0.75 10.09 -4.53
C THR A 164 1.18 11.40 -5.17
N LEU A 165 0.81 11.63 -6.44
CA LEU A 165 1.09 12.90 -7.12
C LEU A 165 0.39 14.08 -6.43
N ASP A 166 -0.85 13.90 -6.00
CA ASP A 166 -1.60 14.94 -5.31
C ASP A 166 -1.05 15.20 -3.89
N ALA A 167 -0.62 14.15 -3.19
CA ALA A 167 0.05 14.26 -1.90
C ALA A 167 1.40 15.00 -2.02
N LEU A 168 2.18 14.70 -3.05
CA LEU A 168 3.46 15.40 -3.33
C LEU A 168 3.26 16.91 -3.53
N LYS A 169 2.21 17.32 -4.24
CA LYS A 169 1.88 18.74 -4.41
C LYS A 169 1.57 19.42 -3.08
N LYS A 170 0.90 18.72 -2.16
CA LYS A 170 0.57 19.25 -0.82
C LYS A 170 1.80 19.44 0.06
N VAL A 171 2.75 18.51 0.01
CA VAL A 171 3.95 18.54 0.86
C VAL A 171 5.12 19.30 0.22
N SER A 172 4.99 19.81 -1.00
CA SER A 172 6.03 20.56 -1.68
C SER A 172 6.27 21.93 -1.01
N PRO A 173 7.55 22.35 -0.80
CA PRO A 173 7.87 23.62 -0.14
C PRO A 173 7.29 24.86 -0.83
N GLU A 174 6.97 24.79 -2.12
CA GLU A 174 6.39 25.90 -2.89
C GLU A 174 4.97 26.26 -2.43
N ASN A 175 4.23 25.35 -1.81
CA ASN A 175 2.89 25.61 -1.29
C ASN A 175 2.88 26.22 0.13
N GLY A 176 4.00 26.20 0.85
CA GLY A 176 4.15 26.82 2.19
C GLY A 176 4.39 28.32 2.18
N GLN A 177 4.61 28.95 1.02
CA GLN A 177 4.88 30.40 0.90
C GLN A 177 3.65 31.24 0.56
N SER A 178 2.46 30.65 0.40
CA SER A 178 1.24 31.37 0.01
C SER A 178 0.29 31.71 1.15
N THR A 179 0.70 31.56 2.41
CA THR A 179 -0.10 31.95 3.59
C THR A 179 0.78 32.63 4.63
N ALA A 180 1.30 33.82 4.28
CA ALA A 180 1.82 34.82 5.22
C ALA A 180 1.25 36.18 4.87
#